data_5ad18d85ffb57bf7b9195c3e05020657
#
_entry.id   5ad18d85ffb57bf7b9195c3e05020657
#
_cell.length_a   1.000
_cell.length_b   1.000
_cell.length_c   1.000
_cell.angle_alpha   90.00
_cell.angle_beta   90.00
_cell.angle_gamma   90.00
#
_symmetry.space_group_name_H-M   'P 1'
#
loop_
_entity.id
_entity.type
_entity.pdbx_description
1 polymer ?
#
loop_
_entity_poly.entity_id
_entity_poly.type
_entity_poly.pdbx_seq_one_letter_code
_entity_poly.pdbx_strand_id
1 'polypeptide(L)'
;NLFALNLAKKSKLGSLILVEGYMDAVALHQYGFDCAVASLGTALTEEHAALLTRYTDQVVLIYDGDEAGQRATRRAIPILEKAGLQVKVLKMKDAKDPDEFLKKFGADKFKVLLEDASNRVEYQLNAIRRKYDLRVDEERIQYIQESAELISTLGSSVQREVYGHRVAEEGKISFEAMQMEVNKAFKNRMRREKKAQEKIDLAPARNLQPKSRTIRYDNMKSAMAEEMVLALCLRESALLDHTPGLKPEMFSSDLLGKVFAP
;
A
#
# COMPACT_ATOMS: atom_id res chain seq x y z
N ASN A 1 10.16 16.27 0.03
CA ASN A 1 9.67 17.24 1.01
C ASN A 1 8.19 17.53 0.77
N LEU A 2 7.42 17.70 1.85
CA LEU A 2 6.01 18.11 1.80
C LEU A 2 5.90 19.62 2.03
N PHE A 3 5.08 20.29 1.20
CA PHE A 3 4.79 21.70 1.36
C PHE A 3 4.05 21.98 2.65
N ALA A 4 4.34 23.09 3.31
CA ALA A 4 3.76 23.56 4.57
C ALA A 4 3.93 22.61 5.79
N LEU A 5 4.67 21.50 5.70
CA LEU A 5 4.88 20.59 6.83
C LEU A 5 5.57 21.29 8.02
N ASN A 6 6.45 22.28 7.76
CA ASN A 6 7.08 23.09 8.79
C ASN A 6 6.09 23.89 9.64
N LEU A 7 4.92 24.20 9.10
CA LEU A 7 3.79 24.82 9.81
C LEU A 7 2.89 23.76 10.41
N ALA A 8 2.46 22.80 9.59
CA ALA A 8 1.49 21.75 9.95
C ALA A 8 1.92 20.90 11.15
N LYS A 9 3.22 20.65 11.34
CA LYS A 9 3.77 19.94 12.52
C LYS A 9 3.53 20.64 13.86
N LYS A 10 3.12 21.91 13.85
CA LYS A 10 2.80 22.68 15.06
C LYS A 10 1.31 22.74 15.32
N SER A 11 0.50 22.22 14.41
CA SER A 11 -0.97 22.20 14.55
C SER A 11 -1.39 21.36 15.75
N LYS A 12 -2.48 21.78 16.38
CA LYS A 12 -3.10 21.07 17.53
C LYS A 12 -4.28 20.19 17.09
N LEU A 13 -4.54 20.04 15.79
CA LEU A 13 -5.73 19.37 15.26
C LEU A 13 -5.65 17.84 15.28
N GLY A 14 -4.59 17.23 15.78
CA GLY A 14 -4.45 15.78 15.98
C GLY A 14 -4.34 14.94 14.70
N SER A 15 -4.65 15.50 13.53
CA SER A 15 -4.50 14.86 12.21
C SER A 15 -3.90 15.83 11.20
N LEU A 16 -3.21 15.32 10.20
CA LEU A 16 -2.74 16.13 9.07
C LEU A 16 -3.68 15.96 7.88
N ILE A 17 -3.93 17.06 7.16
CA ILE A 17 -4.67 17.07 5.90
C ILE A 17 -3.65 16.99 4.77
N LEU A 18 -3.75 15.97 3.92
CA LEU A 18 -2.89 15.83 2.74
C LEU A 18 -3.68 16.16 1.48
N VAL A 19 -3.27 17.20 0.78
CA VAL A 19 -3.83 17.65 -0.50
C VAL A 19 -2.85 17.44 -1.65
N GLU A 20 -3.34 17.53 -2.89
CA GLU A 20 -2.52 17.34 -4.09
C GLU A 20 -1.72 18.60 -4.41
N GLY A 21 -2.37 19.75 -4.44
CA GLY A 21 -1.80 21.03 -4.84
C GLY A 21 -1.36 21.91 -3.66
N TYR A 22 -0.27 22.65 -3.83
CA TYR A 22 0.18 23.60 -2.82
C TYR A 22 -0.80 24.77 -2.62
N MET A 23 -1.57 25.14 -3.66
CA MET A 23 -2.59 26.18 -3.55
C MET A 23 -3.72 25.78 -2.62
N ASP A 24 -4.12 24.50 -2.64
CA ASP A 24 -5.11 23.96 -1.72
C ASP A 24 -4.63 24.03 -0.27
N ALA A 25 -3.34 23.67 -0.06
CA ALA A 25 -2.75 23.80 1.27
C ALA A 25 -2.72 25.27 1.73
N VAL A 26 -2.37 26.22 0.85
CA VAL A 26 -2.40 27.66 1.17
C VAL A 26 -3.82 28.11 1.50
N ALA A 27 -4.80 27.74 0.70
CA ALA A 27 -6.21 28.07 0.97
C ALA A 27 -6.67 27.51 2.33
N LEU A 28 -6.38 26.25 2.62
CA LEU A 28 -6.68 25.64 3.91
C LEU A 28 -6.06 26.39 5.08
N HIS A 29 -4.78 26.75 4.98
CA HIS A 29 -4.10 27.56 6.00
C HIS A 29 -4.75 28.95 6.19
N GLN A 30 -5.15 29.62 5.11
CA GLN A 30 -5.83 30.91 5.17
C GLN A 30 -7.17 30.84 5.93
N TYR A 31 -7.86 29.71 5.84
CA TYR A 31 -9.12 29.48 6.54
C TYR A 31 -8.97 28.81 7.92
N GLY A 32 -7.72 28.72 8.43
CA GLY A 32 -7.43 28.23 9.79
C GLY A 32 -7.14 26.74 9.91
N PHE A 33 -7.05 26.01 8.80
CA PHE A 33 -6.66 24.59 8.80
C PHE A 33 -5.13 24.46 8.65
N ASP A 34 -4.39 24.85 9.70
CA ASP A 34 -2.94 24.91 9.74
C ASP A 34 -2.25 23.53 9.71
N CYS A 35 -3.03 22.44 9.74
CA CYS A 35 -2.57 21.06 9.61
C CYS A 35 -2.43 20.57 8.14
N ALA A 36 -2.69 21.43 7.16
CA ALA A 36 -2.66 21.05 5.75
C ALA A 36 -1.22 20.98 5.19
N VAL A 37 -0.96 19.93 4.40
CA VAL A 37 0.31 19.70 3.68
C VAL A 37 0.02 19.26 2.25
N ALA A 38 0.96 19.52 1.32
CA ALA A 38 0.82 19.09 -0.07
C ALA A 38 2.06 18.37 -0.60
N SER A 39 1.85 17.48 -1.58
CA SER A 39 2.92 16.71 -2.24
C SER A 39 3.61 17.41 -3.40
N LEU A 40 3.28 18.69 -3.69
CA LEU A 40 3.91 19.55 -4.69
C LEU A 40 3.86 19.02 -6.13
N GLY A 41 2.72 18.53 -6.58
CA GLY A 41 2.55 18.06 -7.95
C GLY A 41 3.30 16.77 -8.28
N THR A 42 3.87 16.11 -7.27
CA THR A 42 4.47 14.79 -7.37
C THR A 42 3.61 13.74 -6.68
N ALA A 43 3.66 12.51 -7.18
CA ALA A 43 2.99 11.41 -6.49
C ALA A 43 3.52 11.25 -5.05
N LEU A 44 2.65 10.88 -4.11
CA LEU A 44 3.04 10.54 -2.75
C LEU A 44 4.02 9.36 -2.76
N THR A 45 5.12 9.47 -2.01
CA THR A 45 6.14 8.42 -1.88
C THR A 45 6.16 7.79 -0.49
N GLU A 46 6.84 6.64 -0.36
CA GLU A 46 7.03 5.99 0.95
C GLU A 46 7.82 6.89 1.92
N GLU A 47 8.77 7.68 1.43
CA GLU A 47 9.52 8.64 2.24
C GLU A 47 8.62 9.77 2.77
N HIS A 48 7.65 10.23 1.96
CA HIS A 48 6.65 11.20 2.42
C HIS A 48 5.79 10.61 3.53
N ALA A 49 5.33 9.37 3.37
CA ALA A 49 4.54 8.68 4.40
C ALA A 49 5.36 8.48 5.69
N ALA A 50 6.60 8.00 5.59
CA ALA A 50 7.51 7.86 6.73
C ALA A 50 7.83 9.20 7.43
N LEU A 51 7.81 10.31 6.69
CA LEU A 51 7.97 11.64 7.27
C LEU A 51 6.74 12.05 8.06
N LEU A 52 5.53 11.77 7.55
CA LEU A 52 4.26 12.12 8.22
C LEU A 52 4.08 11.37 9.54
N THR A 53 4.52 10.10 9.66
CA THR A 53 4.39 9.32 10.91
C THR A 53 5.10 9.94 12.11
N ARG A 54 6.05 10.86 11.90
CA ARG A 54 6.73 11.58 12.99
C ARG A 54 5.85 12.64 13.65
N TYR A 55 4.74 13.02 13.02
CA TYR A 55 3.93 14.16 13.45
C TYR A 55 2.46 13.82 13.67
N THR A 56 1.98 12.70 13.16
CA THR A 56 0.58 12.28 13.31
C THR A 56 0.42 10.78 13.15
N ASP A 57 -0.63 10.24 13.76
CA ASP A 57 -1.09 8.87 13.53
C ASP A 57 -2.23 8.81 12.50
N GLN A 58 -2.80 9.97 12.12
CA GLN A 58 -3.94 10.04 11.21
C GLN A 58 -3.75 11.08 10.11
N VAL A 59 -4.05 10.68 8.87
CA VAL A 59 -4.05 11.56 7.71
C VAL A 59 -5.43 11.59 7.05
N VAL A 60 -5.92 12.79 6.75
CA VAL A 60 -7.12 13.01 5.95
C VAL A 60 -6.68 13.36 4.52
N LEU A 61 -6.95 12.46 3.57
CA LEU A 61 -6.70 12.69 2.15
C LEU A 61 -7.82 13.51 1.54
N ILE A 62 -7.46 14.60 0.88
CA ILE A 62 -8.37 15.45 0.11
C ILE A 62 -7.75 15.70 -1.26
N TYR A 63 -7.99 14.79 -2.19
CA TYR A 63 -7.56 14.90 -3.57
C TYR A 63 -8.75 15.23 -4.46
N ASP A 64 -8.49 15.73 -5.65
CA ASP A 64 -9.51 16.18 -6.59
C ASP A 64 -10.56 15.10 -6.87
N GLY A 65 -11.81 15.53 -7.07
CA GLY A 65 -12.93 14.62 -7.30
C GLY A 65 -12.93 13.94 -8.67
N ASP A 66 -12.05 14.34 -9.57
CA ASP A 66 -11.91 13.79 -10.92
C ASP A 66 -11.27 12.39 -10.95
N GLU A 67 -11.17 11.79 -12.13
CA GLU A 67 -10.55 10.46 -12.27
C GLU A 67 -9.08 10.42 -11.88
N ALA A 68 -8.33 11.51 -12.11
CA ALA A 68 -6.91 11.59 -11.79
C ALA A 68 -6.71 11.60 -10.28
N GLY A 69 -7.43 12.46 -9.54
CA GLY A 69 -7.42 12.51 -8.08
C GLY A 69 -7.93 11.23 -7.43
N GLN A 70 -8.94 10.56 -8.01
CA GLN A 70 -9.38 9.24 -7.53
C GLN A 70 -8.30 8.16 -7.73
N ARG A 71 -7.55 8.20 -8.84
CA ARG A 71 -6.40 7.30 -9.03
C ARG A 71 -5.28 7.61 -8.06
N ALA A 72 -5.00 8.89 -7.81
CA ALA A 72 -4.01 9.33 -6.83
C ALA A 72 -4.39 8.91 -5.41
N THR A 73 -5.65 9.09 -5.00
CA THR A 73 -6.18 8.60 -3.72
C THR A 73 -5.98 7.09 -3.55
N ARG A 74 -6.35 6.29 -4.57
CA ARG A 74 -6.17 4.82 -4.52
C ARG A 74 -4.71 4.39 -4.37
N ARG A 75 -3.76 5.17 -4.91
CA ARG A 75 -2.32 4.90 -4.76
C ARG A 75 -1.78 5.37 -3.41
N ALA A 76 -2.25 6.50 -2.90
CA ALA A 76 -1.78 7.10 -1.65
C ALA A 76 -2.17 6.26 -0.42
N ILE A 77 -3.39 5.71 -0.39
CA ILE A 77 -3.91 4.94 0.73
C ILE A 77 -2.95 3.81 1.16
N PRO A 78 -2.56 2.85 0.29
CA PRO A 78 -1.69 1.75 0.70
C PRO A 78 -0.29 2.20 1.13
N ILE A 79 0.22 3.31 0.60
CA ILE A 79 1.53 3.88 0.97
C ILE A 79 1.47 4.40 2.42
N LEU A 80 0.42 5.17 2.75
CA LEU A 80 0.24 5.74 4.09
C LEU A 80 0.01 4.65 5.14
N GLU A 81 -0.80 3.64 4.81
CA GLU A 81 -1.11 2.54 5.73
C GLU A 81 0.08 1.61 5.97
N LYS A 82 0.88 1.33 4.95
CA LYS A 82 2.13 0.58 5.10
C LYS A 82 3.09 1.27 6.06
N ALA A 83 3.05 2.59 6.12
CA ALA A 83 3.80 3.39 7.09
C ALA A 83 3.17 3.40 8.49
N GLY A 84 1.97 2.83 8.70
CA GLY A 84 1.26 2.76 9.98
C GLY A 84 0.26 3.89 10.24
N LEU A 85 -0.01 4.75 9.25
CA LEU A 85 -0.95 5.85 9.38
C LEU A 85 -2.41 5.40 9.19
N GLN A 86 -3.31 5.93 10.01
CA GLN A 86 -4.73 5.82 9.79
C GLN A 86 -5.17 6.80 8.68
N VAL A 87 -5.84 6.27 7.66
CA VAL A 87 -6.25 7.09 6.50
C VAL A 87 -7.75 7.30 6.49
N LYS A 88 -8.15 8.57 6.50
CA LYS A 88 -9.50 9.00 6.16
C LYS A 88 -9.50 9.63 4.77
N VAL A 89 -10.59 9.52 4.07
CA VAL A 89 -10.76 10.17 2.75
C VAL A 89 -11.95 11.11 2.81
N LEU A 90 -11.70 12.37 2.53
CA LEU A 90 -12.74 13.37 2.40
C LEU A 90 -13.05 13.57 0.92
N LYS A 91 -14.31 13.41 0.55
CA LYS A 91 -14.81 13.66 -0.80
C LYS A 91 -15.68 14.91 -0.81
N MET A 92 -15.25 15.90 -1.55
CA MET A 92 -16.07 17.10 -1.79
C MET A 92 -17.11 16.81 -2.89
N LYS A 93 -18.38 17.06 -2.60
CA LYS A 93 -19.48 16.80 -3.55
C LYS A 93 -19.79 18.02 -4.43
N ASP A 94 -19.57 19.23 -3.90
CA ASP A 94 -20.08 20.48 -4.49
C ASP A 94 -18.96 21.44 -4.92
N ALA A 95 -17.71 20.97 -4.92
CA ALA A 95 -16.52 21.70 -5.33
C ALA A 95 -15.46 20.74 -5.89
N LYS A 96 -14.58 21.25 -6.75
CA LYS A 96 -13.49 20.47 -7.35
C LYS A 96 -12.38 20.21 -6.35
N ASP A 97 -12.03 21.23 -5.59
CA ASP A 97 -10.88 21.28 -4.69
C ASP A 97 -11.23 22.04 -3.40
N PRO A 98 -10.35 21.98 -2.37
CA PRO A 98 -10.56 22.68 -1.10
C PRO A 98 -10.68 24.20 -1.26
N ASP A 99 -9.92 24.81 -2.16
CA ASP A 99 -9.96 26.27 -2.38
C ASP A 99 -11.35 26.73 -2.88
N GLU A 100 -11.90 26.04 -3.89
CA GLU A 100 -13.25 26.31 -4.36
C GLU A 100 -14.31 26.08 -3.29
N PHE A 101 -14.17 24.99 -2.53
CA PHE A 101 -15.12 24.70 -1.45
C PHE A 101 -15.14 25.78 -0.37
N LEU A 102 -13.96 26.18 0.10
CA LEU A 102 -13.82 27.19 1.14
C LEU A 102 -14.33 28.57 0.69
N LYS A 103 -14.10 28.94 -0.55
CA LYS A 103 -14.66 30.18 -1.14
C LYS A 103 -16.19 30.17 -1.21
N LYS A 104 -16.79 29.02 -1.54
CA LYS A 104 -18.24 28.90 -1.70
C LYS A 104 -18.98 28.75 -0.38
N PHE A 105 -18.43 27.97 0.54
CA PHE A 105 -19.16 27.47 1.71
C PHE A 105 -18.57 27.89 3.05
N GLY A 106 -17.34 28.37 3.08
CA GLY A 106 -16.64 28.83 4.27
C GLY A 106 -16.06 27.71 5.16
N ALA A 107 -15.30 28.13 6.17
CA ALA A 107 -14.55 27.25 7.07
C ALA A 107 -15.45 26.35 7.93
N ASP A 108 -16.59 26.86 8.41
CA ASP A 108 -17.48 26.10 9.31
C ASP A 108 -18.06 24.87 8.62
N LYS A 109 -18.52 25.02 7.35
CA LYS A 109 -19.02 23.88 6.57
C LYS A 109 -17.91 22.89 6.24
N PHE A 110 -16.70 23.38 5.97
CA PHE A 110 -15.56 22.50 5.72
C PHE A 110 -15.19 21.71 6.98
N LYS A 111 -15.28 22.31 8.16
CA LYS A 111 -15.05 21.61 9.44
C LYS A 111 -16.02 20.45 9.64
N VAL A 112 -17.31 20.67 9.41
CA VAL A 112 -18.32 19.60 9.46
C VAL A 112 -18.01 18.50 8.45
N LEU A 113 -17.63 18.87 7.22
CA LEU A 113 -17.26 17.91 6.19
C LEU A 113 -16.00 17.10 6.57
N LEU A 114 -15.05 17.72 7.27
CA LEU A 114 -13.84 17.07 7.76
C LEU A 114 -14.16 16.06 8.87
N GLU A 115 -15.12 16.36 9.75
CA GLU A 115 -15.60 15.44 10.79
C GLU A 115 -16.31 14.22 10.17
N ASP A 116 -17.02 14.42 9.08
CA ASP A 116 -17.72 13.37 8.30
C ASP A 116 -16.80 12.59 7.35
N ALA A 117 -15.48 12.84 7.36
CA ALA A 117 -14.56 12.14 6.48
C ALA A 117 -14.64 10.62 6.67
N SER A 118 -14.95 9.93 5.57
CA SER A 118 -15.11 8.48 5.56
C SER A 118 -13.77 7.80 5.82
N ASN A 119 -13.81 6.72 6.60
CA ASN A 119 -12.64 5.87 6.66
C ASN A 119 -12.37 5.20 5.30
N ARG A 120 -11.14 4.73 5.10
CA ARG A 120 -10.71 4.11 3.83
C ARG A 120 -11.66 3.04 3.31
N VAL A 121 -12.10 2.16 4.19
CA VAL A 121 -12.92 1.00 3.80
C VAL A 121 -14.26 1.45 3.29
N GLU A 122 -14.90 2.41 3.97
CA GLU A 122 -16.17 3.01 3.52
C GLU A 122 -16.02 3.73 2.18
N TYR A 123 -14.94 4.50 2.00
CA TYR A 123 -14.65 5.15 0.73
C TYR A 123 -14.56 4.13 -0.41
N GLN A 124 -13.81 3.03 -0.21
CA GLN A 124 -13.62 1.99 -1.22
C GLN A 124 -14.91 1.20 -1.46
N LEU A 125 -15.66 0.81 -0.42
CA LEU A 125 -16.95 0.13 -0.58
C LEU A 125 -17.96 0.99 -1.33
N ASN A 126 -18.04 2.30 -1.01
CA ASN A 126 -18.89 3.23 -1.74
C ASN A 126 -18.47 3.38 -3.22
N ALA A 127 -17.17 3.31 -3.52
CA ALA A 127 -16.69 3.34 -4.90
C ALA A 127 -17.07 2.06 -5.66
N ILE A 128 -16.98 0.88 -5.02
CA ILE A 128 -17.45 -0.39 -5.60
C ILE A 128 -18.96 -0.33 -5.81
N ARG A 129 -19.72 0.09 -4.81
CA ARG A 129 -21.19 0.17 -4.87
C ARG A 129 -21.71 0.97 -6.08
N ARG A 130 -20.99 2.02 -6.47
CA ARG A 130 -21.39 2.91 -7.61
C ARG A 130 -21.19 2.30 -8.98
N LYS A 131 -20.42 1.22 -9.09
CA LYS A 131 -20.14 0.56 -10.37
C LYS A 131 -21.29 -0.34 -10.81
N TYR A 132 -22.15 -0.77 -9.89
CA TYR A 132 -23.10 -1.84 -10.09
C TYR A 132 -24.55 -1.41 -9.79
N ASP A 133 -25.49 -1.82 -10.67
CA ASP A 133 -26.93 -1.73 -10.40
C ASP A 133 -27.39 -3.00 -9.63
N LEU A 134 -27.61 -2.86 -8.33
CA LEU A 134 -27.99 -4.00 -7.48
C LEU A 134 -29.41 -4.57 -7.77
N ARG A 135 -30.16 -3.97 -8.70
CA ARG A 135 -31.42 -4.54 -9.19
C ARG A 135 -31.18 -5.66 -10.19
N VAL A 136 -30.01 -5.68 -10.83
CA VAL A 136 -29.58 -6.70 -11.79
C VAL A 136 -28.80 -7.76 -11.03
N ASP A 137 -29.25 -9.01 -11.08
CA ASP A 137 -28.68 -10.11 -10.27
C ASP A 137 -27.19 -10.35 -10.57
N GLU A 138 -26.77 -10.30 -11.84
CA GLU A 138 -25.37 -10.47 -12.24
C GLU A 138 -24.48 -9.36 -11.68
N GLU A 139 -24.92 -8.10 -11.76
CA GLU A 139 -24.17 -6.96 -11.22
C GLU A 139 -24.13 -6.99 -9.68
N ARG A 140 -25.22 -7.43 -9.06
CA ARG A 140 -25.27 -7.63 -7.61
C ARG A 140 -24.28 -8.69 -7.15
N ILE A 141 -24.12 -9.79 -7.87
CA ILE A 141 -23.12 -10.81 -7.60
C ILE A 141 -21.71 -10.23 -7.74
N GLN A 142 -21.43 -9.47 -8.79
CA GLN A 142 -20.13 -8.81 -8.99
C GLN A 142 -19.82 -7.81 -7.87
N TYR A 143 -20.80 -7.02 -7.44
CA TYR A 143 -20.69 -6.13 -6.29
C TYR A 143 -20.26 -6.89 -5.02
N ILE A 144 -20.94 -8.01 -4.71
CA ILE A 144 -20.65 -8.82 -3.54
C ILE A 144 -19.21 -9.38 -3.63
N GLN A 145 -18.82 -9.91 -4.78
CA GLN A 145 -17.49 -10.49 -4.99
C GLN A 145 -16.37 -9.43 -4.86
N GLU A 146 -16.51 -8.26 -5.52
CA GLU A 146 -15.51 -7.19 -5.42
C GLU A 146 -15.43 -6.64 -3.99
N SER A 147 -16.57 -6.51 -3.30
CA SER A 147 -16.62 -6.10 -1.89
C SER A 147 -15.97 -7.14 -0.98
N ALA A 148 -16.19 -8.43 -1.23
CA ALA A 148 -15.56 -9.53 -0.48
C ALA A 148 -14.03 -9.52 -0.65
N GLU A 149 -13.54 -9.25 -1.85
CA GLU A 149 -12.10 -9.09 -2.10
C GLU A 149 -11.51 -7.96 -1.25
N LEU A 150 -12.15 -6.79 -1.23
CA LEU A 150 -11.73 -5.66 -0.40
C LEU A 150 -11.74 -6.02 1.09
N ILE A 151 -12.86 -6.56 1.60
CA ILE A 151 -13.02 -6.93 3.00
C ILE A 151 -11.98 -7.98 3.41
N SER A 152 -11.61 -8.91 2.53
CA SER A 152 -10.58 -9.91 2.77
C SER A 152 -9.19 -9.30 3.05
N THR A 153 -8.94 -8.06 2.63
CA THR A 153 -7.67 -7.37 2.87
C THR A 153 -7.54 -6.80 4.28
N LEU A 154 -8.65 -6.70 5.01
CA LEU A 154 -8.66 -6.12 6.35
C LEU A 154 -7.98 -7.07 7.36
N GLY A 155 -7.07 -6.54 8.17
CA GLY A 155 -6.36 -7.30 9.19
C GLY A 155 -7.25 -7.72 10.36
N SER A 156 -8.18 -6.84 10.76
CA SER A 156 -9.07 -7.06 11.89
C SER A 156 -10.27 -7.96 11.52
N SER A 157 -10.52 -9.01 12.31
CA SER A 157 -11.71 -9.86 12.17
C SER A 157 -13.00 -9.08 12.44
N VAL A 158 -12.98 -8.18 13.42
CA VAL A 158 -14.14 -7.32 13.77
C VAL A 158 -14.48 -6.40 12.59
N GLN A 159 -13.48 -5.78 11.95
CA GLN A 159 -13.73 -4.97 10.76
C GLN A 159 -14.33 -5.81 9.62
N ARG A 160 -13.81 -7.02 9.39
CA ARG A 160 -14.38 -7.93 8.37
C ARG A 160 -15.84 -8.28 8.66
N GLU A 161 -16.19 -8.48 9.91
CA GLU A 161 -17.55 -8.76 10.33
C GLU A 161 -18.48 -7.57 10.09
N VAL A 162 -18.12 -6.39 10.61
CA VAL A 162 -18.92 -5.16 10.49
C VAL A 162 -19.18 -4.80 9.02
N TYR A 163 -18.12 -4.76 8.20
CA TYR A 163 -18.29 -4.44 6.78
C TYR A 163 -18.93 -5.58 5.99
N GLY A 164 -18.72 -6.83 6.39
CA GLY A 164 -19.40 -7.98 5.83
C GLY A 164 -20.92 -7.95 6.03
N HIS A 165 -21.38 -7.60 7.23
CA HIS A 165 -22.80 -7.39 7.51
C HIS A 165 -23.41 -6.29 6.64
N ARG A 166 -22.75 -5.15 6.54
CA ARG A 166 -23.21 -4.03 5.70
C ARG A 166 -23.36 -4.43 4.24
N VAL A 167 -22.34 -5.09 3.67
CA VAL A 167 -22.39 -5.54 2.25
C VAL A 167 -23.45 -6.62 2.04
N ALA A 168 -23.63 -7.53 3.00
CA ALA A 168 -24.67 -8.56 2.95
C ALA A 168 -26.07 -7.94 2.92
N GLU A 169 -26.32 -6.93 3.76
CA GLU A 169 -27.59 -6.20 3.82
C GLU A 169 -27.87 -5.45 2.51
N GLU A 170 -26.88 -4.70 2.00
CA GLU A 170 -27.00 -3.98 0.71
C GLU A 170 -27.19 -4.94 -0.47
N GLY A 171 -26.48 -6.08 -0.47
CA GLY A 171 -26.56 -7.14 -1.48
C GLY A 171 -27.77 -8.07 -1.34
N LYS A 172 -28.55 -7.92 -0.27
CA LYS A 172 -29.72 -8.79 0.07
C LYS A 172 -29.36 -10.27 0.09
N ILE A 173 -28.25 -10.62 0.72
CA ILE A 173 -27.81 -12.01 0.97
C ILE A 173 -27.67 -12.25 2.47
N SER A 174 -27.58 -13.52 2.88
CA SER A 174 -27.27 -13.84 4.27
C SER A 174 -25.83 -13.49 4.62
N PHE A 175 -25.58 -13.17 5.89
CA PHE A 175 -24.20 -12.89 6.36
C PHE A 175 -23.29 -14.11 6.21
N GLU A 176 -23.82 -15.32 6.40
CA GLU A 176 -23.09 -16.57 6.20
C GLU A 176 -22.58 -16.70 4.75
N ALA A 177 -23.43 -16.38 3.76
CA ALA A 177 -23.02 -16.37 2.36
C ALA A 177 -21.91 -15.34 2.10
N MET A 178 -22.06 -14.14 2.65
CA MET A 178 -21.02 -13.11 2.56
C MET A 178 -19.71 -13.54 3.21
N GLN A 179 -19.78 -14.16 4.38
CA GLN A 179 -18.60 -14.67 5.09
C GLN A 179 -17.87 -15.76 4.29
N MET A 180 -18.63 -16.64 3.61
CA MET A 180 -18.05 -17.63 2.70
C MET A 180 -17.29 -16.99 1.55
N GLU A 181 -17.84 -15.94 0.90
CA GLU A 181 -17.16 -15.21 -0.17
C GLU A 181 -15.91 -14.47 0.34
N VAL A 182 -15.96 -13.83 1.50
CA VAL A 182 -14.78 -13.19 2.14
C VAL A 182 -13.69 -14.23 2.43
N ASN A 183 -14.04 -15.39 2.98
CA ASN A 183 -13.09 -16.46 3.26
C ASN A 183 -12.46 -17.04 1.98
N LYS A 184 -13.24 -17.19 0.91
CA LYS A 184 -12.78 -17.63 -0.40
C LYS A 184 -11.82 -16.59 -1.01
N ALA A 185 -12.15 -15.32 -0.96
CA ALA A 185 -11.30 -14.23 -1.41
C ALA A 185 -9.98 -14.19 -0.63
N PHE A 186 -10.02 -14.34 0.69
CA PHE A 186 -8.84 -14.41 1.56
C PHE A 186 -7.91 -15.57 1.16
N LYS A 187 -8.46 -16.80 1.01
CA LYS A 187 -7.68 -17.98 0.59
C LYS A 187 -7.04 -17.77 -0.79
N ASN A 188 -7.79 -17.22 -1.75
CA ASN A 188 -7.30 -16.94 -3.09
C ASN A 188 -6.16 -15.91 -3.09
N ARG A 189 -6.27 -14.85 -2.27
CA ARG A 189 -5.23 -13.84 -2.09
C ARG A 189 -3.96 -14.46 -1.53
N MET A 190 -4.05 -15.18 -0.42
CA MET A 190 -2.90 -15.87 0.20
C MET A 190 -2.19 -16.82 -0.78
N ARG A 191 -2.97 -17.50 -1.63
CA ARG A 191 -2.44 -18.39 -2.65
C ARG A 191 -1.71 -17.64 -3.77
N ARG A 192 -2.24 -16.45 -4.16
CA ARG A 192 -1.59 -15.57 -5.16
C ARG A 192 -0.30 -14.96 -4.59
N GLU A 193 -0.32 -14.48 -3.37
CA GLU A 193 0.84 -13.92 -2.67
C GLU A 193 1.96 -14.98 -2.53
N LYS A 194 1.62 -16.19 -2.10
CA LYS A 194 2.57 -17.31 -2.01
C LYS A 194 3.20 -17.63 -3.37
N LYS A 195 2.38 -17.74 -4.44
CA LYS A 195 2.89 -17.98 -5.79
C LYS A 195 3.75 -16.81 -6.33
N ALA A 196 3.39 -15.57 -5.98
CA ALA A 196 4.19 -14.40 -6.35
C ALA A 196 5.55 -14.40 -5.64
N GLN A 197 5.55 -14.75 -4.35
CA GLN A 197 6.78 -14.88 -3.57
C GLN A 197 7.67 -16.01 -4.11
N GLU A 198 7.08 -17.18 -4.40
CA GLU A 198 7.81 -18.31 -5.03
C GLU A 198 8.43 -17.91 -6.38
N LYS A 199 7.68 -17.12 -7.20
CA LYS A 199 8.22 -16.61 -8.48
C LYS A 199 9.39 -15.63 -8.27
N ILE A 200 9.32 -14.76 -7.26
CA ILE A 200 10.41 -13.83 -6.92
C ILE A 200 11.61 -14.62 -6.42
N ASP A 201 11.38 -15.64 -5.60
CA ASP A 201 12.45 -16.50 -5.06
C ASP A 201 13.12 -17.39 -6.13
N LEU A 202 12.36 -17.77 -7.18
CA LEU A 202 12.85 -18.55 -8.32
C LEU A 202 13.33 -17.68 -9.50
N ALA A 203 12.97 -16.37 -9.53
CA ALA A 203 13.41 -15.49 -10.59
C ALA A 203 14.92 -15.23 -10.45
N PRO A 204 15.72 -15.50 -11.48
CA PRO A 204 17.12 -15.09 -11.46
C PRO A 204 17.18 -13.58 -11.25
N ALA A 205 18.00 -13.15 -10.30
CA ALA A 205 18.17 -11.74 -9.98
C ALA A 205 18.95 -11.04 -11.09
N ARG A 206 18.29 -10.80 -12.22
CA ARG A 206 18.89 -10.20 -13.43
C ARG A 206 19.60 -8.87 -13.15
N ASN A 207 19.10 -8.12 -12.14
CA ASN A 207 19.67 -6.82 -11.79
C ASN A 207 20.87 -6.89 -10.83
N LEU A 208 21.16 -8.07 -10.26
CA LEU A 208 22.28 -8.31 -9.36
C LEU A 208 23.40 -9.12 -10.01
N GLN A 209 23.24 -9.50 -11.28
CA GLN A 209 24.30 -10.19 -12.02
C GLN A 209 25.56 -9.34 -12.10
N PRO A 210 26.75 -9.93 -11.91
CA PRO A 210 28.00 -9.24 -12.09
C PRO A 210 28.10 -8.59 -13.46
N LYS A 211 28.70 -7.41 -13.55
CA LYS A 211 28.91 -6.68 -14.82
C LYS A 211 29.80 -7.45 -15.79
N SER A 212 30.60 -8.36 -15.29
CA SER A 212 31.45 -9.25 -16.12
C SER A 212 30.61 -10.35 -16.76
N ARG A 213 30.67 -10.48 -18.08
CA ARG A 213 30.00 -11.53 -18.84
C ARG A 213 30.53 -12.95 -18.57
N THR A 214 31.68 -13.09 -17.93
CA THR A 214 32.31 -14.37 -17.58
C THR A 214 31.71 -15.02 -16.34
N ILE A 215 30.99 -14.23 -15.50
CA ILE A 215 30.36 -14.71 -14.26
C ILE A 215 28.86 -14.52 -14.42
N ARG A 216 28.13 -15.58 -14.74
CA ARG A 216 26.67 -15.59 -14.76
C ARG A 216 26.19 -16.61 -13.74
N TYR A 217 25.30 -16.15 -12.86
CA TYR A 217 24.65 -16.99 -11.87
C TYR A 217 23.22 -17.30 -12.30
N ASP A 218 22.87 -18.57 -12.32
CA ASP A 218 21.51 -19.03 -12.60
C ASP A 218 20.59 -18.78 -11.40
N ASN A 219 21.15 -18.88 -10.18
CA ASN A 219 20.45 -18.57 -8.94
C ASN A 219 21.33 -17.68 -8.05
N MET A 220 20.94 -16.42 -7.92
CA MET A 220 21.73 -15.43 -7.19
C MET A 220 21.76 -15.66 -5.66
N LYS A 221 20.72 -16.27 -5.08
CA LYS A 221 20.71 -16.59 -3.64
C LYS A 221 21.71 -17.72 -3.35
N SER A 222 21.71 -18.77 -4.19
CA SER A 222 22.69 -19.83 -4.08
C SER A 222 24.12 -19.31 -4.27
N ALA A 223 24.33 -18.49 -5.33
CA ALA A 223 25.64 -17.92 -5.61
C ALA A 223 26.19 -17.07 -4.45
N MET A 224 25.37 -16.22 -3.82
CA MET A 224 25.78 -15.44 -2.66
C MET A 224 26.14 -16.33 -1.45
N ALA A 225 25.38 -17.41 -1.21
CA ALA A 225 25.70 -18.37 -0.16
C ALA A 225 26.99 -19.12 -0.45
N GLU A 226 27.18 -19.54 -1.70
CA GLU A 226 28.38 -20.21 -2.18
C GLU A 226 29.62 -19.31 -2.10
N GLU A 227 29.52 -18.04 -2.53
CA GLU A 227 30.59 -17.05 -2.37
C GLU A 227 30.94 -16.83 -0.90
N MET A 228 29.95 -16.80 -0.02
CA MET A 228 30.19 -16.64 1.42
C MET A 228 30.90 -17.86 2.00
N VAL A 229 30.52 -19.08 1.62
CA VAL A 229 31.21 -20.32 2.03
C VAL A 229 32.66 -20.32 1.53
N LEU A 230 32.89 -19.99 0.25
CA LEU A 230 34.22 -19.89 -0.31
C LEU A 230 35.08 -18.84 0.40
N ALA A 231 34.53 -17.67 0.66
CA ALA A 231 35.23 -16.61 1.39
C ALA A 231 35.64 -17.04 2.81
N LEU A 232 34.76 -17.78 3.51
CA LEU A 232 35.08 -18.34 4.83
C LEU A 232 36.18 -19.42 4.75
N CYS A 233 36.10 -20.34 3.79
CA CYS A 233 37.11 -21.37 3.59
C CYS A 233 38.47 -20.79 3.17
N LEU A 234 38.50 -19.75 2.35
CA LEU A 234 39.73 -19.05 1.99
C LEU A 234 40.36 -18.29 3.17
N ARG A 235 39.53 -17.81 4.10
CA ARG A 235 40.00 -17.13 5.32
C ARG A 235 40.49 -18.09 6.39
N GLU A 236 39.85 -19.25 6.48
CA GLU A 236 40.12 -20.27 7.52
C GLU A 236 40.03 -21.67 6.90
N SER A 237 41.17 -22.19 6.46
CA SER A 237 41.25 -23.47 5.73
C SER A 237 40.79 -24.69 6.56
N ALA A 238 40.84 -24.60 7.89
CA ALA A 238 40.31 -25.64 8.78
C ALA A 238 38.81 -25.90 8.61
N LEU A 239 38.06 -24.94 8.06
CA LEU A 239 36.64 -25.12 7.77
C LEU A 239 36.37 -26.12 6.63
N LEU A 240 37.34 -26.40 5.76
CA LEU A 240 37.22 -27.41 4.71
C LEU A 240 37.03 -28.83 5.33
N ASP A 241 37.63 -29.09 6.47
CA ASP A 241 37.49 -30.38 7.20
C ASP A 241 36.06 -30.59 7.72
N HIS A 242 35.28 -29.51 7.84
CA HIS A 242 33.89 -29.55 8.29
C HIS A 242 32.89 -29.60 7.13
N THR A 243 33.36 -29.64 5.88
CA THR A 243 32.53 -29.72 4.66
C THR A 243 32.84 -30.96 3.80
N PRO A 244 32.92 -32.18 4.37
CA PRO A 244 33.41 -33.37 3.65
C PRO A 244 32.48 -33.82 2.50
N GLY A 245 31.25 -33.28 2.41
CA GLY A 245 30.29 -33.60 1.36
C GLY A 245 30.19 -32.55 0.26
N LEU A 246 30.91 -31.43 0.35
CA LEU A 246 30.85 -30.37 -0.64
C LEU A 246 31.79 -30.67 -1.81
N LYS A 247 31.24 -30.70 -3.02
CA LYS A 247 32.00 -31.01 -4.26
C LYS A 247 31.93 -29.83 -5.22
N PRO A 248 32.97 -29.63 -6.07
CA PRO A 248 32.98 -28.55 -7.07
C PRO A 248 31.75 -28.52 -7.98
N GLU A 249 31.20 -29.70 -8.31
CA GLU A 249 30.01 -29.81 -9.17
C GLU A 249 28.69 -29.35 -8.50
N MET A 250 28.69 -29.12 -7.20
CA MET A 250 27.52 -28.65 -6.46
C MET A 250 27.35 -27.12 -6.51
N PHE A 251 28.36 -26.41 -7.01
CA PHE A 251 28.31 -24.96 -7.13
C PHE A 251 27.47 -24.51 -8.33
N SER A 252 26.72 -23.42 -8.18
CA SER A 252 25.83 -22.87 -9.19
C SER A 252 26.54 -22.24 -10.39
N SER A 253 27.87 -22.09 -10.35
CA SER A 253 28.68 -21.68 -11.48
C SER A 253 30.01 -22.45 -11.54
N ASP A 254 30.47 -22.72 -12.77
CA ASP A 254 31.78 -23.37 -13.03
C ASP A 254 32.95 -22.62 -12.41
N LEU A 255 32.81 -21.28 -12.28
CA LEU A 255 33.89 -20.48 -11.68
C LEU A 255 33.99 -20.73 -10.18
N LEU A 256 32.86 -20.74 -9.46
CA LEU A 256 32.85 -21.01 -8.03
C LEU A 256 33.31 -22.43 -7.72
N GLY A 257 32.89 -23.40 -8.55
CA GLY A 257 33.37 -24.78 -8.45
C GLY A 257 34.88 -24.89 -8.64
N LYS A 258 35.46 -24.17 -9.61
CA LYS A 258 36.93 -24.15 -9.84
C LYS A 258 37.71 -23.49 -8.70
N VAL A 259 37.13 -22.46 -8.04
CA VAL A 259 37.75 -21.83 -6.86
C VAL A 259 37.78 -22.78 -5.67
N PHE A 260 36.79 -23.67 -5.57
CA PHE A 260 36.68 -24.65 -4.50
C PHE A 260 37.55 -25.91 -4.76
N ALA A 261 37.87 -26.19 -6.01
CA ALA A 261 38.73 -27.32 -6.35
C ALA A 261 40.16 -27.12 -5.80
N PRO A 262 40.77 -28.15 -5.19
CA PRO A 262 42.13 -28.08 -4.66
C PRO A 262 43.17 -27.87 -5.74
#